data_d125e972bdce1d03bdc22038ddf88ce5
#
_entry.id   d125e972bdce1d03bdc22038ddf88ce5
#
_cell.length_a   1.000
_cell.length_b   1.000
_cell.length_c   1.000
_cell.angle_alpha   90.00
_cell.angle_beta   90.00
_cell.angle_gamma   90.00
#
_symmetry.space_group_name_H-M   'P 1'
#
loop_
_entity.id
_entity.type
_entity.pdbx_description
1 polymer ?
#
loop_
_entity_poly.entity_id
_entity_poly.type
_entity_poly.pdbx_seq_one_letter_code
_entity_poly.pdbx_strand_id
1 'polypeptide(L)'
;FTKVFMPAHDITPGSKREILSIPFQQTARFVHKHDGLNSGVNPTVKEDGTIVEAPCDGLVTDEERAVIDRVLKYENLGRRYNPDKSDAVKNCFNEYASQEDIKAYFEVWAQMFKKDPECYISALINNYYGYFYPSARDAWVYSTARSAEIMAKPDNLKYFDFHPVDSKVVRWCDHLINLYRVAVQRIPFISLTMSSATYVWIMIAVVVYLLRRHSWRGLAIWVPLLGVLAVCLIGPCNGSTYMRYLYPVIACMPFAIGATITRSDFLWS
;
A
#
# COMPACT_ATOMS: atom_id res chain seq x y z
N PHE A 1 23.05 -13.36 3.00
CA PHE A 1 22.60 -12.34 3.95
C PHE A 1 21.67 -12.95 4.99
N THR A 2 20.52 -13.51 4.61
CA THR A 2 19.48 -14.04 5.52
C THR A 2 19.90 -15.23 6.37
N LYS A 3 20.82 -16.10 5.88
CA LYS A 3 21.23 -17.31 6.57
C LYS A 3 22.47 -17.13 7.49
N VAL A 4 23.22 -16.05 7.29
CA VAL A 4 24.48 -15.83 8.02
C VAL A 4 24.42 -14.51 8.80
N PHE A 5 24.20 -13.39 8.10
CA PHE A 5 24.25 -12.07 8.72
C PHE A 5 23.08 -11.81 9.68
N MET A 6 21.85 -12.11 9.27
CA MET A 6 20.68 -11.85 10.09
C MET A 6 20.69 -12.63 11.42
N PRO A 7 20.97 -13.96 11.45
CA PRO A 7 21.05 -14.69 12.70
C PRO A 7 22.22 -14.24 13.59
N ALA A 8 23.35 -13.83 13.00
CA ALA A 8 24.51 -13.34 13.75
C ALA A 8 24.27 -12.00 14.46
N HIS A 9 23.21 -11.27 14.07
CA HIS A 9 22.84 -9.98 14.63
C HIS A 9 21.41 -9.96 15.24
N ASP A 10 20.84 -11.15 15.54
CA ASP A 10 19.50 -11.31 16.09
C ASP A 10 18.40 -10.60 15.26
N ILE A 11 18.63 -10.48 13.95
CA ILE A 11 17.67 -9.86 13.04
C ILE A 11 16.66 -10.90 12.58
N THR A 12 15.41 -10.75 12.98
CA THR A 12 14.30 -11.60 12.51
C THR A 12 13.92 -11.21 11.07
N PRO A 13 13.87 -12.16 10.12
CA PRO A 13 13.36 -11.86 8.77
C PRO A 13 11.94 -11.33 8.83
N GLY A 14 11.60 -10.38 7.96
CA GLY A 14 10.23 -9.92 7.81
C GLY A 14 9.28 -11.08 7.49
N SER A 15 8.04 -11.01 7.98
CA SER A 15 7.04 -12.06 7.74
C SER A 15 6.80 -12.25 6.24
N LYS A 16 6.63 -13.50 5.80
CA LYS A 16 6.26 -13.86 4.42
C LYS A 16 4.98 -13.16 3.96
N ARG A 17 4.08 -12.81 4.88
CA ARG A 17 2.80 -12.12 4.60
C ARG A 17 2.96 -10.81 3.86
N GLU A 18 4.07 -10.10 4.05
CA GLU A 18 4.32 -8.82 3.37
C GLU A 18 4.60 -9.02 1.89
N ILE A 19 5.39 -10.03 1.54
CA ILE A 19 5.72 -10.39 0.15
C ILE A 19 4.48 -10.93 -0.59
N LEU A 20 3.61 -11.64 0.14
CA LEU A 20 2.40 -12.25 -0.41
C LEU A 20 1.18 -11.33 -0.41
N SER A 21 1.36 -10.07 -0.05
CA SER A 21 0.26 -9.09 0.11
C SER A 21 -0.61 -8.97 -1.14
N ILE A 22 -0.01 -8.89 -2.34
CA ILE A 22 -0.75 -8.75 -3.61
C ILE A 22 -1.59 -9.99 -3.91
N PRO A 23 -1.04 -11.22 -3.96
CA PRO A 23 -1.84 -12.43 -4.13
C PRO A 23 -2.96 -12.54 -3.12
N PHE A 24 -2.71 -12.16 -1.86
CA PHE A 24 -3.72 -12.21 -0.80
C PHE A 24 -4.88 -11.25 -1.05
N GLN A 25 -4.58 -10.01 -1.46
CA GLN A 25 -5.61 -9.03 -1.81
C GLN A 25 -6.43 -9.46 -3.04
N GLN A 26 -5.78 -10.04 -4.03
CA GLN A 26 -6.46 -10.55 -5.23
C GLN A 26 -7.40 -11.70 -4.88
N THR A 27 -6.94 -12.66 -4.07
CA THR A 27 -7.76 -13.77 -3.56
C THR A 27 -8.94 -13.25 -2.74
N ALA A 28 -8.70 -12.33 -1.81
CA ALA A 28 -9.77 -11.78 -0.97
C ALA A 28 -10.81 -11.01 -1.80
N ARG A 29 -10.39 -10.27 -2.84
CA ARG A 29 -11.33 -9.62 -3.77
C ARG A 29 -12.14 -10.63 -4.57
N PHE A 30 -11.51 -11.71 -5.04
CA PHE A 30 -12.20 -12.77 -5.76
C PHE A 30 -13.27 -13.42 -4.87
N VAL A 31 -12.90 -13.79 -3.64
CA VAL A 31 -13.85 -14.32 -2.65
C VAL A 31 -14.95 -13.32 -2.34
N HIS A 32 -14.61 -12.04 -2.19
CA HIS A 32 -15.58 -10.96 -1.97
C HIS A 32 -16.63 -10.88 -3.10
N LYS A 33 -16.20 -11.06 -4.35
CA LYS A 33 -17.07 -10.92 -5.52
C LYS A 33 -17.90 -12.18 -5.78
N HIS A 34 -17.34 -13.39 -5.56
CA HIS A 34 -17.88 -14.66 -6.06
C HIS A 34 -18.38 -15.62 -4.98
N ASP A 35 -18.07 -15.37 -3.71
CA ASP A 35 -18.58 -16.18 -2.59
C ASP A 35 -19.50 -15.37 -1.69
N GLY A 36 -20.78 -15.51 -1.91
CA GLY A 36 -21.83 -14.76 -1.21
C GLY A 36 -21.81 -14.87 0.31
N LEU A 37 -21.33 -15.97 0.87
CA LEU A 37 -21.22 -16.19 2.32
C LEU A 37 -20.06 -15.36 2.92
N ASN A 38 -19.02 -15.13 2.13
CA ASN A 38 -17.81 -14.43 2.55
C ASN A 38 -17.63 -13.07 1.86
N SER A 39 -18.58 -12.64 1.01
CA SER A 39 -18.45 -11.45 0.18
C SER A 39 -18.42 -10.15 0.97
N GLY A 40 -18.94 -10.11 2.20
CA GLY A 40 -19.07 -8.88 2.97
C GLY A 40 -20.17 -7.94 2.47
N VAL A 41 -20.85 -8.28 1.40
CA VAL A 41 -22.04 -7.57 0.97
C VAL A 41 -23.15 -7.93 1.98
N ASN A 42 -23.62 -6.93 2.74
CA ASN A 42 -24.82 -7.13 3.53
C ASN A 42 -25.95 -7.51 2.57
N PRO A 43 -26.76 -8.52 2.88
CA PRO A 43 -27.91 -8.84 2.06
C PRO A 43 -28.74 -7.55 1.89
N THR A 44 -28.92 -7.13 0.66
CA THR A 44 -29.72 -5.95 0.35
C THR A 44 -31.18 -6.37 0.54
N VAL A 45 -31.85 -5.80 1.51
CA VAL A 45 -33.29 -5.97 1.64
C VAL A 45 -33.94 -5.03 0.61
N LYS A 46 -34.60 -5.59 -0.40
CA LYS A 46 -35.42 -4.81 -1.33
C LYS A 46 -36.59 -4.17 -0.60
N GLU A 47 -37.17 -3.13 -1.19
CA GLU A 47 -38.38 -2.44 -0.64
C GLU A 47 -39.55 -3.41 -0.39
N ASP A 48 -39.61 -4.55 -1.09
CA ASP A 48 -40.60 -5.62 -0.92
C ASP A 48 -40.29 -6.59 0.22
N GLY A 49 -39.21 -6.37 0.98
CA GLY A 49 -38.77 -7.23 2.07
C GLY A 49 -37.98 -8.46 1.62
N THR A 50 -37.74 -8.65 0.32
CA THR A 50 -36.95 -9.76 -0.20
C THR A 50 -35.48 -9.55 0.14
N ILE A 51 -34.89 -10.52 0.84
CA ILE A 51 -33.44 -10.55 1.11
C ILE A 51 -32.75 -11.00 -0.17
N VAL A 52 -32.02 -10.09 -0.82
CA VAL A 52 -31.12 -10.46 -1.92
C VAL A 52 -29.84 -10.95 -1.27
N GLU A 53 -29.66 -12.26 -1.23
CA GLU A 53 -28.38 -12.85 -0.81
C GLU A 53 -27.27 -12.34 -1.73
N ALA A 54 -26.11 -12.08 -1.14
CA ALA A 54 -24.92 -11.75 -1.91
C ALA A 54 -24.63 -12.89 -2.90
N PRO A 55 -24.31 -12.61 -4.16
CA PRO A 55 -24.19 -13.63 -5.18
C PRO A 55 -23.10 -14.64 -4.81
N CYS A 56 -23.51 -15.90 -4.68
CA CYS A 56 -22.62 -17.04 -4.70
C CYS A 56 -22.79 -17.70 -6.07
N ASP A 57 -21.87 -17.43 -6.98
CA ASP A 57 -21.98 -17.91 -8.36
C ASP A 57 -21.29 -19.28 -8.57
N GLY A 58 -20.75 -19.87 -7.50
CA GLY A 58 -20.08 -21.16 -7.53
C GLY A 58 -18.70 -21.16 -8.19
N LEU A 59 -18.16 -19.98 -8.49
CA LEU A 59 -16.82 -19.88 -9.06
C LEU A 59 -15.71 -20.25 -8.07
N VAL A 60 -15.98 -20.20 -6.77
CA VAL A 60 -15.08 -20.72 -5.73
C VAL A 60 -15.52 -22.11 -5.35
N THR A 61 -14.72 -23.13 -5.66
CA THR A 61 -15.03 -24.53 -5.32
C THR A 61 -14.65 -24.85 -3.88
N ASP A 62 -15.21 -25.95 -3.33
CA ASP A 62 -14.90 -26.37 -1.96
C ASP A 62 -13.42 -26.78 -1.82
N GLU A 63 -12.83 -27.37 -2.88
CA GLU A 63 -11.43 -27.74 -2.91
C GLU A 63 -10.54 -26.47 -2.87
N GLU A 64 -10.89 -25.45 -3.63
CA GLU A 64 -10.17 -24.17 -3.60
C GLU A 64 -10.26 -23.49 -2.24
N ARG A 65 -11.45 -23.51 -1.61
CA ARG A 65 -11.62 -23.01 -0.23
C ARG A 65 -10.72 -23.73 0.75
N ALA A 66 -10.66 -25.07 0.69
CA ALA A 66 -9.82 -25.87 1.57
C ALA A 66 -8.31 -25.61 1.37
N VAL A 67 -7.88 -25.32 0.15
CA VAL A 67 -6.48 -24.96 -0.14
C VAL A 67 -6.17 -23.55 0.36
N ILE A 68 -7.06 -22.60 0.09
CA ILE A 68 -6.87 -21.20 0.56
C ILE A 68 -6.82 -21.18 2.09
N ASP A 69 -7.69 -21.91 2.79
CA ASP A 69 -7.80 -21.90 4.25
C ASP A 69 -6.52 -22.35 4.96
N ARG A 70 -5.70 -23.19 4.32
CA ARG A 70 -4.39 -23.57 4.87
C ARG A 70 -3.40 -22.40 4.94
N VAL A 71 -3.53 -21.42 4.05
CA VAL A 71 -2.61 -20.28 3.93
C VAL A 71 -3.24 -18.99 4.41
N LEU A 72 -4.49 -18.74 4.07
CA LEU A 72 -5.29 -17.60 4.49
C LEU A 72 -6.56 -18.11 5.14
N LYS A 73 -6.81 -17.78 6.39
CA LYS A 73 -8.08 -18.10 7.07
C LYS A 73 -9.25 -17.66 6.18
N TYR A 74 -9.96 -18.65 5.62
CA TYR A 74 -10.97 -18.40 4.62
C TYR A 74 -12.22 -17.72 5.20
N GLU A 75 -12.55 -18.06 6.45
CA GLU A 75 -13.70 -17.49 7.14
C GLU A 75 -13.65 -15.96 7.17
N ASN A 76 -14.67 -15.35 6.61
CA ASN A 76 -14.79 -13.89 6.47
C ASN A 76 -13.67 -13.23 5.62
N LEU A 77 -12.95 -13.98 4.79
CA LEU A 77 -11.85 -13.44 3.98
C LEU A 77 -12.35 -12.35 3.02
N GLY A 78 -13.45 -12.59 2.33
CA GLY A 78 -14.07 -11.60 1.44
C GLY A 78 -14.53 -10.33 2.17
N ARG A 79 -15.03 -10.45 3.40
CA ARG A 79 -15.40 -9.30 4.24
C ARG A 79 -14.21 -8.44 4.68
N ARG A 80 -13.02 -9.03 4.75
CA ARG A 80 -11.78 -8.32 5.12
C ARG A 80 -11.14 -7.61 3.95
N TYR A 81 -11.61 -7.87 2.72
CA TYR A 81 -11.14 -7.15 1.56
C TYR A 81 -11.44 -5.66 1.68
N ASN A 82 -10.39 -4.87 1.55
CA ASN A 82 -10.47 -3.42 1.49
C ASN A 82 -9.56 -2.94 0.35
N PRO A 83 -10.07 -2.22 -0.66
CA PRO A 83 -9.28 -1.77 -1.80
C PRO A 83 -8.08 -0.90 -1.40
N ASP A 84 -8.22 -0.16 -0.29
CA ASP A 84 -7.22 0.80 0.17
C ASP A 84 -6.23 0.22 1.20
N LYS A 85 -6.57 -0.93 1.84
CA LYS A 85 -5.79 -1.45 2.97
C LYS A 85 -5.64 -2.96 2.91
N SER A 86 -4.42 -3.43 2.71
CA SER A 86 -4.11 -4.86 2.67
C SER A 86 -3.97 -5.51 4.05
N ASP A 87 -3.82 -4.73 5.13
CA ASP A 87 -3.49 -5.27 6.45
C ASP A 87 -4.54 -6.23 7.00
N ALA A 88 -5.84 -5.95 6.78
CA ALA A 88 -6.92 -6.80 7.26
C ALA A 88 -6.85 -8.21 6.64
N VAL A 89 -6.50 -8.30 5.36
CA VAL A 89 -6.32 -9.56 4.63
C VAL A 89 -5.01 -10.23 5.02
N LYS A 90 -3.90 -9.49 5.10
CA LYS A 90 -2.61 -10.02 5.53
C LYS A 90 -2.66 -10.65 6.93
N ASN A 91 -3.49 -10.11 7.81
CA ASN A 91 -3.69 -10.66 9.16
C ASN A 91 -4.43 -12.00 9.18
N CYS A 92 -4.99 -12.44 8.03
CA CYS A 92 -5.53 -13.79 7.87
C CYS A 92 -4.45 -14.84 7.58
N PHE A 93 -3.20 -14.42 7.32
CA PHE A 93 -2.11 -15.33 6.98
C PHE A 93 -1.80 -16.30 8.12
N ASN A 94 -1.70 -17.58 7.76
CA ASN A 94 -1.26 -18.63 8.66
C ASN A 94 0.27 -18.70 8.66
N GLU A 95 0.90 -18.22 9.70
CA GLU A 95 2.38 -18.20 9.84
C GLU A 95 2.97 -19.64 9.84
N TYR A 96 2.16 -20.66 10.10
CA TYR A 96 2.56 -22.07 10.12
C TYR A 96 2.37 -22.78 8.77
N ALA A 97 1.90 -22.07 7.73
CA ALA A 97 1.73 -22.63 6.40
C ALA A 97 3.05 -23.18 5.86
N SER A 98 3.03 -24.43 5.40
CA SER A 98 4.17 -25.11 4.82
C SER A 98 4.53 -24.53 3.43
N GLN A 99 5.68 -24.90 2.89
CA GLN A 99 6.06 -24.54 1.51
C GLN A 99 5.13 -25.17 0.49
N GLU A 100 4.68 -26.40 0.78
CA GLU A 100 3.73 -27.17 -0.04
C GLU A 100 2.37 -26.48 -0.07
N ASP A 101 1.88 -25.99 1.08
CA ASP A 101 0.63 -25.24 1.16
C ASP A 101 0.69 -23.95 0.36
N ILE A 102 1.79 -23.21 0.48
CA ILE A 102 2.01 -21.97 -0.28
C ILE A 102 2.05 -22.28 -1.79
N LYS A 103 2.69 -23.38 -2.21
CA LYS A 103 2.71 -23.79 -3.60
C LYS A 103 1.31 -24.14 -4.12
N ALA A 104 0.58 -24.95 -3.38
CA ALA A 104 -0.80 -25.31 -3.72
C ALA A 104 -1.72 -24.07 -3.77
N TYR A 105 -1.52 -23.12 -2.85
CA TYR A 105 -2.22 -21.83 -2.88
C TYR A 105 -1.95 -21.05 -4.17
N PHE A 106 -0.70 -20.98 -4.65
CA PHE A 106 -0.39 -20.29 -5.92
C PHE A 106 -0.98 -20.99 -7.14
N GLU A 107 -1.11 -22.32 -7.11
CA GLU A 107 -1.80 -23.06 -8.17
C GLU A 107 -3.29 -22.68 -8.22
N VAL A 108 -3.97 -22.65 -7.07
CA VAL A 108 -5.35 -22.18 -6.94
C VAL A 108 -5.48 -20.71 -7.33
N TRP A 109 -4.59 -19.85 -6.85
CA TRP A 109 -4.53 -18.42 -7.20
C TRP A 109 -4.48 -18.22 -8.72
N ALA A 110 -3.65 -18.99 -9.43
CA ALA A 110 -3.55 -18.92 -10.89
C ALA A 110 -4.80 -19.46 -11.60
N GLN A 111 -5.48 -20.46 -11.03
CA GLN A 111 -6.75 -20.96 -11.56
C GLN A 111 -7.87 -19.93 -11.41
N MET A 112 -7.97 -19.30 -10.24
CA MET A 112 -8.94 -18.24 -9.98
C MET A 112 -8.70 -17.02 -10.89
N PHE A 113 -7.44 -16.65 -11.14
CA PHE A 113 -7.09 -15.62 -12.13
C PHE A 113 -7.66 -15.93 -13.53
N LYS A 114 -7.59 -17.17 -13.97
CA LYS A 114 -8.16 -17.59 -15.29
C LYS A 114 -9.68 -17.49 -15.33
N LYS A 115 -10.36 -17.67 -14.18
CA LYS A 115 -11.82 -17.57 -14.07
C LYS A 115 -12.30 -16.12 -14.16
N ASP A 116 -11.63 -15.18 -13.50
CA ASP A 116 -11.95 -13.74 -13.52
C ASP A 116 -10.69 -12.88 -13.46
N PRO A 117 -10.02 -12.65 -14.62
CA PRO A 117 -8.83 -11.81 -14.70
C PRO A 117 -9.10 -10.34 -14.31
N GLU A 118 -10.29 -9.83 -14.62
CA GLU A 118 -10.67 -8.44 -14.32
C GLU A 118 -10.69 -8.19 -12.82
N CYS A 119 -11.15 -9.14 -12.04
CA CYS A 119 -11.16 -9.06 -10.58
C CYS A 119 -9.75 -8.87 -10.03
N TYR A 120 -8.79 -9.61 -10.54
CA TYR A 120 -7.38 -9.56 -10.13
C TYR A 120 -6.69 -8.26 -10.54
N ILE A 121 -6.91 -7.83 -11.78
CA ILE A 121 -6.37 -6.56 -12.31
C ILE A 121 -6.94 -5.39 -11.53
N SER A 122 -8.24 -5.40 -11.26
CA SER A 122 -8.88 -4.36 -10.46
C SER A 122 -8.36 -4.32 -9.02
N ALA A 123 -8.08 -5.48 -8.39
CA ALA A 123 -7.47 -5.52 -7.07
C ALA A 123 -6.08 -4.87 -7.07
N LEU A 124 -5.29 -5.13 -8.10
CA LEU A 124 -3.98 -4.53 -8.30
C LEU A 124 -4.06 -3.02 -8.49
N ILE A 125 -4.93 -2.56 -9.41
CA ILE A 125 -5.12 -1.13 -9.68
C ILE A 125 -5.59 -0.39 -8.43
N ASN A 126 -6.56 -0.94 -7.71
CA ASN A 126 -7.08 -0.33 -6.49
C ASN A 126 -5.98 -0.17 -5.40
N ASN A 127 -5.04 -1.10 -5.35
CA ASN A 127 -3.96 -1.04 -4.38
C ASN A 127 -2.91 0.03 -4.72
N TYR A 128 -2.73 0.38 -6.00
CA TYR A 128 -1.66 1.28 -6.46
C TYR A 128 -2.12 2.58 -7.10
N TYR A 129 -3.42 2.80 -7.27
CA TYR A 129 -3.94 3.96 -7.98
C TYR A 129 -3.40 5.29 -7.43
N GLY A 130 -3.16 5.37 -6.13
CA GLY A 130 -2.67 6.59 -5.48
C GLY A 130 -1.27 7.02 -5.89
N TYR A 131 -0.46 6.12 -6.47
CA TYR A 131 0.82 6.52 -7.07
C TYR A 131 0.65 7.25 -8.41
N PHE A 132 -0.50 7.11 -9.06
CA PHE A 132 -0.73 7.66 -10.40
C PHE A 132 -1.89 8.66 -10.45
N TYR A 133 -2.80 8.63 -9.47
CA TYR A 133 -3.98 9.49 -9.45
C TYR A 133 -3.73 10.77 -8.66
N PRO A 134 -3.68 11.95 -9.33
CA PRO A 134 -3.29 13.21 -8.68
C PRO A 134 -4.20 13.67 -7.54
N SER A 135 -5.46 13.24 -7.55
CA SER A 135 -6.41 13.59 -6.48
C SER A 135 -6.32 12.66 -5.26
N ALA A 136 -5.60 11.55 -5.35
CA ALA A 136 -5.27 10.74 -4.19
C ALA A 136 -4.31 11.53 -3.31
N ARG A 137 -4.74 11.80 -2.08
CA ARG A 137 -3.96 12.60 -1.12
C ARG A 137 -3.64 11.74 0.08
N ASP A 138 -2.36 11.70 0.42
CA ASP A 138 -1.91 11.13 1.67
C ASP A 138 -2.25 12.07 2.82
N ALA A 139 -3.22 11.68 3.63
CA ALA A 139 -3.69 12.48 4.77
C ALA A 139 -2.74 12.45 5.98
N TRP A 140 -1.51 11.96 5.81
CA TRP A 140 -0.57 11.78 6.92
C TRP A 140 0.22 13.06 7.21
N VAL A 141 -0.38 13.95 7.96
CA VAL A 141 0.37 14.91 8.78
C VAL A 141 0.21 14.46 10.23
N TYR A 142 1.29 14.07 10.85
CA TYR A 142 1.29 13.75 12.28
C TYR A 142 0.87 15.00 13.06
N SER A 143 -0.18 14.87 13.87
CA SER A 143 -0.41 15.84 14.95
C SER A 143 0.25 15.30 16.22
N THR A 144 0.84 16.18 17.01
CA THR A 144 1.41 15.83 18.31
C THR A 144 0.36 15.26 19.25
N ALA A 145 -0.89 15.74 19.18
CA ALA A 145 -2.02 15.20 19.95
C ALA A 145 -2.28 13.72 19.66
N ARG A 146 -2.29 13.32 18.38
CA ARG A 146 -2.49 11.92 18.01
C ARG A 146 -1.31 11.04 18.41
N SER A 147 -0.09 11.58 18.35
CA SER A 147 1.09 10.87 18.85
C SER A 147 1.01 10.65 20.35
N ALA A 148 0.55 11.64 21.11
CA ALA A 148 0.31 11.52 22.56
C ALA A 148 -0.74 10.46 22.88
N GLU A 149 -1.87 10.42 22.14
CA GLU A 149 -2.91 9.38 22.29
C GLU A 149 -2.37 7.98 22.02
N ILE A 150 -1.54 7.82 20.98
CA ILE A 150 -0.93 6.52 20.64
C ILE A 150 0.06 6.10 21.72
N MET A 151 0.89 7.01 22.18
CA MET A 151 1.90 6.73 23.21
C MET A 151 1.27 6.49 24.59
N ALA A 152 0.12 7.09 24.89
CA ALA A 152 -0.62 6.91 26.14
C ALA A 152 -1.41 5.58 26.22
N LYS A 153 -1.37 4.72 25.19
CA LYS A 153 -1.98 3.39 25.27
C LYS A 153 -1.27 2.54 26.32
N PRO A 154 -2.02 1.74 27.15
CA PRO A 154 -1.45 0.93 28.22
C PRO A 154 -0.31 0.02 27.79
N ASP A 155 -0.38 -0.54 26.58
CA ASP A 155 0.66 -1.41 26.03
C ASP A 155 1.97 -0.67 25.74
N ASN A 156 1.89 0.61 25.39
CA ASN A 156 3.08 1.44 25.13
C ASN A 156 3.68 1.99 26.44
N LEU A 157 2.86 2.28 27.45
CA LEU A 157 3.31 2.73 28.76
C LEU A 157 4.15 1.68 29.52
N LYS A 158 4.05 0.40 29.15
CA LYS A 158 4.93 -0.66 29.65
C LYS A 158 6.41 -0.47 29.29
N TYR A 159 6.68 0.21 28.18
CA TYR A 159 8.03 0.35 27.62
C TYR A 159 8.58 1.76 27.72
N PHE A 160 7.70 2.75 27.87
CA PHE A 160 8.06 4.15 27.90
C PHE A 160 7.30 4.86 29.01
N ASP A 161 8.04 5.46 29.94
CA ASP A 161 7.48 6.38 30.95
C ASP A 161 7.17 7.73 30.28
N PHE A 162 6.09 7.73 29.49
CA PHE A 162 5.68 8.88 28.68
C PHE A 162 4.50 9.59 29.33
N HIS A 163 4.76 10.78 29.83
CA HIS A 163 3.74 11.68 30.32
C HIS A 163 3.49 12.79 29.29
N PRO A 164 2.31 12.85 28.63
CA PRO A 164 2.01 13.93 27.72
C PRO A 164 2.03 15.27 28.46
N VAL A 165 2.86 16.19 27.96
CA VAL A 165 2.93 17.55 28.51
C VAL A 165 1.76 18.35 27.97
N ASP A 166 0.73 18.58 28.78
CA ASP A 166 -0.36 19.51 28.43
C ASP A 166 0.07 20.93 28.80
N SER A 167 0.63 21.64 27.85
CA SER A 167 0.99 23.05 28.01
C SER A 167 0.28 23.90 26.95
N LYS A 168 0.14 25.22 27.23
CA LYS A 168 -0.41 26.19 26.28
C LYS A 168 0.40 26.20 24.97
N VAL A 169 1.73 25.98 25.07
CA VAL A 169 2.63 25.93 23.90
C VAL A 169 2.34 24.71 23.04
N VAL A 170 2.16 23.54 23.62
CA VAL A 170 1.84 22.31 22.88
C VAL A 170 0.50 22.45 22.15
N ARG A 171 -0.53 22.97 22.83
CA ARG A 171 -1.85 23.21 22.19
C ARG A 171 -1.77 24.21 21.04
N TRP A 172 -0.95 25.26 21.19
CA TRP A 172 -0.73 26.22 20.13
C TRP A 172 0.01 25.60 18.94
N CYS A 173 1.06 24.79 19.18
CA CYS A 173 1.74 24.03 18.14
C CYS A 173 0.80 23.07 17.41
N ASP A 174 -0.05 22.35 18.13
CA ASP A 174 -1.06 21.46 17.53
C ASP A 174 -2.05 22.23 16.64
N HIS A 175 -2.47 23.41 17.09
CA HIS A 175 -3.33 24.28 16.30
C HIS A 175 -2.64 24.71 15.00
N LEU A 176 -1.39 25.15 15.06
CA LEU A 176 -0.61 25.52 13.87
C LEU A 176 -0.40 24.34 12.92
N ILE A 177 -0.07 23.16 13.44
CA ILE A 177 0.10 21.94 12.63
C ILE A 177 -1.23 21.58 11.95
N ASN A 178 -2.36 21.67 12.66
CA ASN A 178 -3.66 21.42 12.06
C ASN A 178 -4.03 22.45 11.00
N LEU A 179 -3.74 23.74 11.23
CA LEU A 179 -3.95 24.81 10.25
C LEU A 179 -3.10 24.55 8.99
N TYR A 180 -1.81 24.22 9.17
CA TYR A 180 -0.90 23.82 8.09
C TYR A 180 -1.46 22.62 7.31
N ARG A 181 -1.91 21.57 8.01
CA ARG A 181 -2.52 20.40 7.38
C ARG A 181 -3.73 20.76 6.51
N VAL A 182 -4.62 21.58 7.02
CA VAL A 182 -5.82 22.05 6.28
C VAL A 182 -5.40 22.88 5.07
N ALA A 183 -4.46 23.80 5.24
CA ALA A 183 -3.95 24.64 4.16
C ALA A 183 -3.34 23.81 3.03
N VAL A 184 -2.44 22.89 3.38
CA VAL A 184 -1.78 22.02 2.40
C VAL A 184 -2.77 21.11 1.67
N GLN A 185 -3.86 20.71 2.31
CA GLN A 185 -4.87 19.87 1.64
C GLN A 185 -5.82 20.67 0.73
N ARG A 186 -6.06 21.94 1.03
CA ARG A 186 -7.09 22.76 0.36
C ARG A 186 -6.54 23.74 -0.67
N ILE A 187 -5.32 24.25 -0.47
CA ILE A 187 -4.75 25.25 -1.37
C ILE A 187 -4.29 24.56 -2.66
N PRO A 188 -4.84 24.93 -3.83
CA PRO A 188 -4.35 24.44 -5.12
C PRO A 188 -2.85 24.67 -5.25
N PHE A 189 -2.17 23.84 -6.00
CA PHE A 189 -0.71 23.75 -6.17
C PHE A 189 0.07 23.28 -4.93
N ILE A 190 -0.20 23.83 -3.73
CA ILE A 190 0.43 23.33 -2.50
C ILE A 190 -0.05 21.90 -2.22
N SER A 191 -1.32 21.61 -2.45
CA SER A 191 -1.88 20.27 -2.29
C SER A 191 -1.25 19.21 -3.22
N LEU A 192 -0.69 19.63 -4.36
CA LEU A 192 0.04 18.73 -5.26
C LEU A 192 1.33 18.20 -4.61
N THR A 193 1.95 18.96 -3.72
CA THR A 193 3.15 18.50 -2.99
C THR A 193 2.84 17.36 -2.02
N MET A 194 1.57 17.17 -1.66
CA MET A 194 1.08 16.08 -0.81
C MET A 194 0.49 14.91 -1.61
N SER A 195 0.67 14.89 -2.92
CA SER A 195 0.24 13.80 -3.78
C SER A 195 1.45 13.02 -4.28
N SER A 196 1.53 11.73 -3.96
CA SER A 196 2.55 10.82 -4.49
C SER A 196 2.58 10.81 -6.01
N ALA A 197 1.39 10.92 -6.63
CA ALA A 197 1.26 10.96 -8.08
C ALA A 197 2.01 12.14 -8.71
N THR A 198 2.08 13.30 -8.07
CA THR A 198 2.84 14.45 -8.58
C THR A 198 4.31 14.09 -8.82
N TYR A 199 4.94 13.45 -7.86
CA TYR A 199 6.34 13.04 -7.94
C TYR A 199 6.55 11.93 -8.97
N VAL A 200 5.64 10.97 -9.04
CA VAL A 200 5.69 9.90 -10.03
C VAL A 200 5.56 10.46 -11.45
N TRP A 201 4.62 11.37 -11.69
CA TRP A 201 4.45 11.97 -13.01
C TRP A 201 5.61 12.88 -13.42
N ILE A 202 6.19 13.64 -12.48
CA ILE A 202 7.42 14.41 -12.74
C ILE A 202 8.56 13.46 -13.13
N MET A 203 8.75 12.37 -12.38
CA MET A 203 9.78 11.38 -12.68
C MET A 203 9.57 10.76 -14.07
N ILE A 204 8.34 10.34 -14.40
CA ILE A 204 8.00 9.79 -15.71
C ILE A 204 8.29 10.81 -16.81
N ALA A 205 7.87 12.07 -16.63
CA ALA A 205 8.10 13.13 -17.64
C ALA A 205 9.60 13.36 -17.89
N VAL A 206 10.43 13.42 -16.85
CA VAL A 206 11.87 13.58 -16.98
C VAL A 206 12.50 12.37 -17.66
N VAL A 207 12.12 11.16 -17.26
CA VAL A 207 12.62 9.94 -17.88
C VAL A 207 12.27 9.88 -19.37
N VAL A 208 11.04 10.20 -19.75
CA VAL A 208 10.61 10.27 -21.16
C VAL A 208 11.39 11.34 -21.93
N TYR A 209 11.62 12.51 -21.31
CA TYR A 209 12.45 13.56 -21.90
C TYR A 209 13.87 13.07 -22.17
N LEU A 210 14.52 12.44 -21.19
CA LEU A 210 15.88 11.92 -21.31
C LEU A 210 15.99 10.79 -22.32
N LEU A 211 14.98 9.92 -22.43
CA LEU A 211 14.89 8.88 -23.45
C LEU A 211 14.84 9.50 -24.86
N ARG A 212 14.01 10.52 -25.07
CA ARG A 212 13.90 11.24 -26.35
C ARG A 212 15.20 11.94 -26.74
N ARG A 213 15.98 12.39 -25.76
CA ARG A 213 17.28 13.00 -25.95
C ARG A 213 18.43 11.99 -26.05
N HIS A 214 18.16 10.69 -25.93
CA HIS A 214 19.17 9.62 -25.87
C HIS A 214 20.25 9.85 -24.80
N SER A 215 19.89 10.54 -23.71
CA SER A 215 20.81 10.87 -22.60
C SER A 215 20.92 9.73 -21.59
N TRP A 216 21.67 8.68 -21.93
CA TRP A 216 21.85 7.50 -21.07
C TRP A 216 22.49 7.83 -19.72
N ARG A 217 23.42 8.80 -19.70
CA ARG A 217 24.06 9.26 -18.45
C ARG A 217 23.06 9.99 -17.55
N GLY A 218 22.15 10.76 -18.12
CA GLY A 218 21.04 11.39 -17.39
C GLY A 218 20.11 10.32 -16.82
N LEU A 219 19.72 9.34 -17.61
CA LEU A 219 18.86 8.24 -17.18
C LEU A 219 19.46 7.46 -16.01
N ALA A 220 20.79 7.26 -15.98
CA ALA A 220 21.45 6.54 -14.89
C ALA A 220 21.18 7.16 -13.50
N ILE A 221 20.96 8.50 -13.43
CA ILE A 221 20.62 9.20 -12.18
C ILE A 221 19.24 8.77 -11.66
N TRP A 222 18.31 8.47 -12.58
CA TRP A 222 16.92 8.12 -12.26
C TRP A 222 16.70 6.64 -12.00
N VAL A 223 17.65 5.76 -12.37
CA VAL A 223 17.53 4.30 -12.15
C VAL A 223 17.25 3.94 -10.68
N PRO A 224 17.95 4.48 -9.68
CA PRO A 224 17.64 4.16 -8.28
C PRO A 224 16.22 4.58 -7.89
N LEU A 225 15.74 5.74 -8.36
CA LEU A 225 14.40 6.25 -8.05
C LEU A 225 13.31 5.41 -8.74
N LEU A 226 13.55 4.97 -9.98
CA LEU A 226 12.68 4.01 -10.67
C LEU A 226 12.68 2.66 -9.93
N GLY A 227 13.82 2.24 -9.38
CA GLY A 227 13.90 1.04 -8.54
C GLY A 227 13.04 1.16 -7.28
N VAL A 228 13.05 2.32 -6.61
CA VAL A 228 12.16 2.58 -5.46
C VAL A 228 10.70 2.48 -5.87
N LEU A 229 10.31 3.11 -6.99
CA LEU A 229 8.93 3.01 -7.48
C LEU A 229 8.55 1.56 -7.80
N ALA A 230 9.44 0.81 -8.45
CA ALA A 230 9.20 -0.61 -8.75
C ALA A 230 8.98 -1.43 -7.47
N VAL A 231 9.77 -1.19 -6.41
CA VAL A 231 9.56 -1.82 -5.10
C VAL A 231 8.21 -1.41 -4.50
N CYS A 232 7.83 -0.13 -4.62
CA CYS A 232 6.51 0.35 -4.16
C CYS A 232 5.35 -0.35 -4.90
N LEU A 233 5.53 -0.72 -6.17
CA LEU A 233 4.52 -1.41 -6.98
C LEU A 233 4.49 -2.93 -6.76
N ILE A 234 5.50 -3.51 -6.12
CA ILE A 234 5.56 -4.94 -5.77
C ILE A 234 5.18 -5.13 -4.29
N GLY A 235 5.45 -4.14 -3.46
CA GLY A 235 5.23 -4.20 -2.01
C GLY A 235 3.78 -3.96 -1.60
N PRO A 236 3.46 -4.25 -0.34
CA PRO A 236 2.14 -3.96 0.20
C PRO A 236 1.90 -2.46 0.24
N CYS A 237 0.76 -2.03 -0.28
CA CYS A 237 0.34 -0.66 -0.20
C CYS A 237 -0.84 -0.50 0.77
N ASN A 238 -0.77 0.52 1.59
CA ASN A 238 -1.90 1.02 2.38
C ASN A 238 -2.26 2.39 1.83
N GLY A 239 -3.45 2.55 1.28
CA GLY A 239 -3.88 3.69 0.49
C GLY A 239 -3.71 5.09 1.09
N SER A 240 -3.47 5.18 2.40
CA SER A 240 -3.15 6.44 3.07
C SER A 240 -1.65 6.67 3.31
N THR A 241 -0.77 5.81 2.77
CA THR A 241 0.67 5.82 3.08
C THR A 241 1.58 5.77 1.86
N TYR A 242 1.06 6.12 0.68
CA TYR A 242 1.84 6.16 -0.57
C TYR A 242 3.12 7.02 -0.44
N MET A 243 3.02 8.22 0.13
CA MET A 243 4.16 9.11 0.35
C MET A 243 5.23 8.51 1.25
N ARG A 244 4.84 7.73 2.26
CA ARG A 244 5.77 7.06 3.17
C ARG A 244 6.71 6.12 2.42
N TYR A 245 6.18 5.34 1.48
CA TYR A 245 6.98 4.41 0.69
C TYR A 245 7.74 5.11 -0.42
N LEU A 246 7.18 6.19 -0.99
CA LEU A 246 7.80 6.98 -2.04
C LEU A 246 8.78 8.04 -1.49
N TYR A 247 8.91 8.16 -0.17
CA TYR A 247 9.73 9.19 0.46
C TYR A 247 11.15 9.32 -0.09
N PRO A 248 11.90 8.22 -0.40
CA PRO A 248 13.22 8.35 -1.01
C PRO A 248 13.19 9.06 -2.37
N VAL A 249 12.14 8.82 -3.18
CA VAL A 249 11.95 9.53 -4.47
C VAL A 249 11.71 11.00 -4.22
N ILE A 250 10.81 11.34 -3.28
CA ILE A 250 10.45 12.72 -2.94
C ILE A 250 11.68 13.48 -2.46
N ALA A 251 12.44 12.91 -1.53
CA ALA A 251 13.62 13.54 -0.94
C ALA A 251 14.76 13.75 -1.95
N CYS A 252 14.98 12.79 -2.85
CA CYS A 252 16.06 12.83 -3.82
C CYS A 252 15.71 13.58 -5.11
N MET A 253 14.42 13.83 -5.38
CA MET A 253 13.98 14.44 -6.64
C MET A 253 14.61 15.80 -6.96
N PRO A 254 14.73 16.75 -6.02
CA PRO A 254 15.37 18.04 -6.31
C PRO A 254 16.83 17.87 -6.77
N PHE A 255 17.57 16.96 -6.15
CA PHE A 255 18.95 16.63 -6.53
C PHE A 255 19.03 15.95 -7.88
N ALA A 256 18.14 15.02 -8.17
CA ALA A 256 18.09 14.33 -9.45
C ALA A 256 17.76 15.28 -10.60
N ILE A 257 16.82 16.21 -10.41
CA ILE A 257 16.49 17.27 -11.37
C ILE A 257 17.69 18.20 -11.56
N GLY A 258 18.27 18.71 -10.48
CA GLY A 258 19.44 19.59 -10.53
C GLY A 258 20.62 18.95 -11.28
N ALA A 259 20.95 17.70 -10.95
CA ALA A 259 22.00 16.95 -11.64
C ALA A 259 21.69 16.69 -13.13
N THR A 260 20.42 16.53 -13.49
CA THR A 260 19.99 16.38 -14.88
C THR A 260 20.18 17.70 -15.66
N ILE A 261 19.80 18.84 -15.08
CA ILE A 261 19.93 20.17 -15.70
C ILE A 261 21.41 20.51 -15.88
N THR A 262 22.22 20.43 -14.81
CA THR A 262 23.64 20.76 -14.85
C THR A 262 24.40 19.94 -15.87
N ARG A 263 24.05 18.67 -16.09
CA ARG A 263 24.66 17.83 -17.11
C ARG A 263 24.16 18.13 -18.53
N SER A 264 22.91 18.58 -18.70
CA SER A 264 22.41 18.98 -20.00
C SER A 264 23.14 20.20 -20.54
N ASP A 265 23.48 21.15 -19.67
CA ASP A 265 24.19 22.37 -20.04
C ASP A 265 25.66 22.09 -20.40
N PHE A 266 26.29 21.07 -19.78
CA PHE A 266 27.67 20.66 -20.10
C PHE A 266 27.83 19.93 -21.45
N LEU A 267 26.71 19.49 -22.06
CA LEU A 267 26.70 18.81 -23.36
C LEU A 267 26.46 19.77 -24.54
N TRP A 268 26.27 21.08 -24.28
CA TRP A 268 26.12 22.14 -25.28
C TRP A 268 27.35 23.03 -25.43
N SER A 269 28.39 22.84 -24.61
CA SER A 269 29.71 23.42 -24.72
C SER A 269 30.71 22.44 -25.32
#